data_1409d256b3d23a0d1892ffd8c13debf6
#
_entry.id   1409d256b3d23a0d1892ffd8c13debf6
#
_cell.length_a   1.000
_cell.length_b   1.000
_cell.length_c   1.000
_cell.angle_alpha   90.00
_cell.angle_beta   90.00
_cell.angle_gamma   90.00
#
_symmetry.space_group_name_H-M   'P 1'
#
loop_
_entity.id
_entity.type
_entity.pdbx_description
1 polymer ?
#
loop_
_entity_poly.entity_id
_entity_poly.type
_entity_poly.pdbx_seq_one_letter_code
_entity_poly.pdbx_strand_id
1 'polypeptide(L)'
;ALTPQTDCHLVAVRLTGHCTDAYLLQLGAARWADGAACPGAAELIAQLCGAQTAPMAYALLCAAAKADETARPLPPLVAEAVAAIRQNYMALYGVEELSEQLGVTKSHLVRVFKQEMGVPPGKYMTNVRIEAVKTLLLTDEYNLDMIAGLTGFSGANYLCRVFKREVGLSPAAWRTAAAPL
;
A
#
# COMPACT_ATOMS: atom_id res chain seq x y z
N ALA A 1 2.71 19.11 9.68
CA ALA A 1 1.51 19.93 9.50
C ALA A 1 1.68 20.67 8.17
N LEU A 2 0.78 20.43 7.22
CA LEU A 2 0.69 21.20 5.99
C LEU A 2 -0.06 22.49 6.35
N THR A 3 0.61 23.62 6.28
CA THR A 3 -0.06 24.92 6.30
C THR A 3 -0.46 25.27 4.87
N PRO A 4 -1.73 25.29 4.52
CA PRO A 4 -2.14 25.71 3.19
C PRO A 4 -1.85 27.20 3.00
N GLN A 5 -1.21 27.55 1.89
CA GLN A 5 -0.98 28.94 1.51
C GLN A 5 -2.19 29.56 0.79
N THR A 6 -3.20 28.76 0.47
CA THR A 6 -4.47 29.13 -0.17
C THR A 6 -5.59 28.27 0.38
N ASP A 7 -6.84 28.74 0.25
CA ASP A 7 -8.02 27.95 0.59
C ASP A 7 -8.03 26.66 -0.24
N CYS A 8 -7.90 25.50 0.44
CA CYS A 8 -7.97 24.20 -0.18
C CYS A 8 -9.14 23.40 0.41
N HIS A 9 -9.91 22.75 -0.47
CA HIS A 9 -10.93 21.80 -0.07
C HIS A 9 -10.34 20.38 -0.15
N LEU A 10 -10.27 19.70 0.99
CA LEU A 10 -9.85 18.30 1.06
C LEU A 10 -11.08 17.41 1.21
N VAL A 11 -11.26 16.48 0.29
CA VAL A 11 -12.24 15.42 0.41
C VAL A 11 -11.51 14.11 0.61
N ALA A 12 -11.82 13.40 1.71
CA ALA A 12 -11.26 12.11 2.01
C ALA A 12 -12.34 11.02 1.88
N VAL A 13 -12.04 9.99 1.10
CA VAL A 13 -12.89 8.80 0.94
C VAL A 13 -12.14 7.60 1.50
N ARG A 14 -12.80 6.86 2.38
CA ARG A 14 -12.29 5.59 2.90
C ARG A 14 -12.97 4.44 2.15
N LEU A 15 -12.20 3.74 1.34
CA LEU A 15 -12.63 2.51 0.70
C LEU A 15 -12.15 1.32 1.54
N THR A 16 -13.05 0.38 1.82
CA THR A 16 -12.76 -0.85 2.58
C THR A 16 -13.27 -2.04 1.79
N GLY A 17 -12.52 -3.13 1.77
CA GLY A 17 -12.89 -4.36 1.09
C GLY A 17 -11.70 -5.25 0.82
N HIS A 18 -11.94 -6.54 0.56
CA HIS A 18 -10.91 -7.56 0.39
C HIS A 18 -9.89 -7.26 -0.72
N CYS A 19 -10.32 -6.56 -1.78
CA CYS A 19 -9.45 -6.26 -2.93
C CYS A 19 -8.94 -4.82 -2.95
N THR A 20 -9.41 -3.93 -2.06
CA THR A 20 -9.10 -2.50 -2.15
C THR A 20 -7.61 -2.23 -1.93
N ASP A 21 -7.02 -2.82 -0.90
CA ASP A 21 -5.61 -2.62 -0.58
C ASP A 21 -4.69 -3.25 -1.64
N ALA A 22 -5.02 -4.46 -2.11
CA ALA A 22 -4.29 -5.12 -3.18
C ALA A 22 -4.36 -4.32 -4.49
N TYR A 23 -5.53 -3.77 -4.80
CA TYR A 23 -5.74 -2.96 -6.01
C TYR A 23 -4.99 -1.62 -5.92
N LEU A 24 -5.03 -0.94 -4.78
CA LEU A 24 -4.28 0.30 -4.55
C LEU A 24 -2.76 0.06 -4.64
N LEU A 25 -2.28 -1.07 -4.10
CA LEU A 25 -0.87 -1.47 -4.22
C LEU A 25 -0.50 -1.80 -5.68
N GLN A 26 -1.38 -2.48 -6.42
CA GLN A 26 -1.15 -2.86 -7.81
C GLN A 26 -1.16 -1.64 -8.74
N LEU A 27 -2.03 -0.67 -8.47
CA LEU A 27 -2.10 0.57 -9.23
C LEU A 27 -0.96 1.54 -8.88
N GLY A 28 -0.22 1.33 -7.79
CA GLY A 28 0.76 2.29 -7.29
C GLY A 28 0.14 3.58 -6.77
N ALA A 29 -1.18 3.60 -6.62
CA ALA A 29 -1.94 4.81 -6.37
C ALA A 29 -1.45 5.55 -5.13
N ALA A 30 -1.14 6.82 -5.30
CA ALA A 30 -0.88 7.71 -4.19
C ALA A 30 -2.11 7.77 -3.27
N ARG A 31 -1.88 7.89 -1.97
CA ARG A 31 -2.98 8.01 -1.01
C ARG A 31 -3.78 9.31 -1.15
N TRP A 32 -3.34 10.19 -2.01
CA TRP A 32 -3.98 11.45 -2.35
C TRP A 32 -3.64 11.83 -3.79
N ALA A 33 -4.56 12.49 -4.47
CA ALA A 33 -4.37 13.02 -5.81
C ALA A 33 -4.91 14.45 -5.87
N ASP A 34 -4.33 15.27 -6.76
CA ASP A 34 -4.89 16.58 -7.06
C ASP A 34 -6.23 16.41 -7.76
N GLY A 35 -7.27 17.08 -7.26
CA GLY A 35 -8.61 17.04 -7.86
C GLY A 35 -8.62 17.50 -9.31
N ALA A 36 -7.71 18.38 -9.73
CA ALA A 36 -7.54 18.80 -11.11
C ALA A 36 -7.03 17.67 -12.03
N ALA A 37 -6.24 16.73 -11.46
CA ALA A 37 -5.73 15.57 -12.17
C ALA A 37 -6.75 14.41 -12.25
N CYS A 38 -7.86 14.50 -11.52
CA CYS A 38 -8.91 13.48 -11.48
C CYS A 38 -10.25 14.05 -11.98
N PRO A 39 -10.43 14.37 -13.26
CA PRO A 39 -11.69 14.87 -13.76
C PRO A 39 -12.82 13.85 -13.50
N GLY A 40 -13.92 14.31 -12.90
CA GLY A 40 -15.05 13.45 -12.50
C GLY A 40 -14.93 12.79 -11.12
N ALA A 41 -13.79 12.88 -10.43
CA ALA A 41 -13.65 12.30 -9.09
C ALA A 41 -14.62 12.95 -8.07
N ALA A 42 -14.83 14.26 -8.15
CA ALA A 42 -15.76 14.97 -7.28
C ALA A 42 -17.21 14.47 -7.43
N GLU A 43 -17.64 14.21 -8.67
CA GLU A 43 -18.96 13.64 -8.97
C GLU A 43 -19.08 12.21 -8.47
N LEU A 44 -18.07 11.38 -8.69
CA LEU A 44 -18.03 9.99 -8.18
C LEU A 44 -18.08 9.96 -6.66
N ILE A 45 -17.35 10.86 -5.98
CA ILE A 45 -17.39 10.99 -4.53
C ILE A 45 -18.77 11.42 -4.05
N ALA A 46 -19.40 12.41 -4.70
CA ALA A 46 -20.74 12.85 -4.36
C ALA A 46 -21.79 11.73 -4.54
N GLN A 47 -21.67 10.93 -5.60
CA GLN A 47 -22.51 9.78 -5.84
C GLN A 47 -22.30 8.67 -4.80
N LEU A 48 -21.04 8.40 -4.38
CA LEU A 48 -20.72 7.46 -3.31
C LEU A 48 -21.29 7.88 -1.95
N CYS A 49 -21.45 9.17 -1.69
CA CYS A 49 -22.12 9.67 -0.49
C CYS A 49 -23.63 9.36 -0.49
N GLY A 50 -24.25 9.24 -1.68
CA GLY A 50 -25.66 8.91 -1.81
C GLY A 50 -25.96 7.41 -1.93
N ALA A 51 -25.11 6.65 -2.64
CA ALA A 51 -25.28 5.22 -2.85
C ALA A 51 -23.92 4.53 -2.89
N GLN A 52 -23.59 3.79 -1.85
CA GLN A 52 -22.32 3.08 -1.73
C GLN A 52 -22.35 1.78 -2.55
N THR A 53 -22.00 1.86 -3.83
CA THR A 53 -21.97 0.69 -4.72
C THR A 53 -20.53 0.32 -5.09
N ALA A 54 -20.26 -0.98 -5.23
CA ALA A 54 -18.96 -1.48 -5.66
C ALA A 54 -18.49 -0.94 -7.03
N PRO A 55 -19.37 -0.81 -8.07
CA PRO A 55 -18.96 -0.20 -9.33
C PRO A 55 -18.48 1.24 -9.22
N MET A 56 -19.09 2.05 -8.36
CA MET A 56 -18.69 3.45 -8.14
C MET A 56 -17.34 3.53 -7.41
N ALA A 57 -17.14 2.68 -6.40
CA ALA A 57 -15.84 2.57 -5.72
C ALA A 57 -14.72 2.17 -6.70
N TYR A 58 -15.00 1.21 -7.57
CA TYR A 58 -14.08 0.80 -8.62
C TYR A 58 -13.80 1.92 -9.64
N ALA A 59 -14.82 2.64 -10.08
CA ALA A 59 -14.65 3.79 -10.98
C ALA A 59 -13.79 4.90 -10.36
N LEU A 60 -13.95 5.17 -9.06
CA LEU A 60 -13.11 6.13 -8.33
C LEU A 60 -11.67 5.66 -8.25
N LEU A 61 -11.44 4.36 -7.98
CA LEU A 61 -10.09 3.78 -7.99
C LEU A 61 -9.43 3.89 -9.36
N CYS A 62 -10.17 3.62 -10.44
CA CYS A 62 -9.68 3.77 -11.81
C CYS A 62 -9.37 5.25 -12.15
N ALA A 63 -10.19 6.18 -11.69
CA ALA A 63 -9.94 7.61 -11.90
C ALA A 63 -8.69 8.08 -11.14
N ALA A 64 -8.51 7.62 -9.90
CA ALA A 64 -7.31 7.89 -9.11
C ALA A 64 -6.04 7.28 -9.75
N ALA A 65 -6.14 6.08 -10.31
CA ALA A 65 -5.04 5.43 -11.02
C ALA A 65 -4.63 6.17 -12.29
N LYS A 66 -5.60 6.64 -13.08
CA LYS A 66 -5.33 7.45 -14.29
C LYS A 66 -4.72 8.80 -13.96
N ALA A 67 -5.06 9.38 -12.82
CA ALA A 67 -4.44 10.60 -12.35
C ALA A 67 -2.96 10.39 -11.99
N ASP A 68 -2.61 9.20 -11.52
CA ASP A 68 -1.22 8.83 -11.24
C ASP A 68 -0.39 8.66 -12.52
N GLU A 69 -0.99 8.25 -13.65
CA GLU A 69 -0.33 8.23 -14.95
C GLU A 69 0.06 9.63 -15.46
N THR A 70 -0.63 10.69 -15.00
CA THR A 70 -0.30 12.09 -15.26
C THR A 70 0.60 12.70 -14.19
N ALA A 71 0.82 11.98 -13.10
CA ALA A 71 1.70 12.38 -12.02
C ALA A 71 3.16 12.41 -12.49
N ARG A 72 3.94 13.30 -11.91
CA ARG A 72 5.38 13.39 -12.17
C ARG A 72 6.00 11.99 -11.99
N PRO A 73 6.75 11.49 -12.99
CA PRO A 73 7.38 10.18 -12.88
C PRO A 73 8.29 10.14 -11.65
N LEU A 74 8.24 9.03 -10.92
CA LEU A 74 9.11 8.82 -9.77
C LEU A 74 10.57 8.96 -10.19
N PRO A 75 11.43 9.55 -9.36
CA PRO A 75 12.86 9.53 -9.60
C PRO A 75 13.34 8.10 -9.86
N PRO A 76 14.25 7.86 -10.82
CA PRO A 76 14.66 6.50 -11.21
C PRO A 76 15.04 5.62 -10.02
N LEU A 77 15.81 6.14 -9.07
CA LEU A 77 16.20 5.42 -7.86
C LEU A 77 14.99 4.94 -7.04
N VAL A 78 13.94 5.76 -6.91
CA VAL A 78 12.74 5.39 -6.16
C VAL A 78 11.91 4.38 -6.93
N ALA A 79 11.78 4.54 -8.23
CA ALA A 79 11.08 3.58 -9.10
C ALA A 79 11.77 2.19 -9.05
N GLU A 80 13.10 2.15 -9.16
CA GLU A 80 13.88 0.91 -9.03
C GLU A 80 13.74 0.28 -7.64
N ALA A 81 13.78 1.09 -6.57
CA ALA A 81 13.58 0.60 -5.20
C ALA A 81 12.19 -0.01 -5.01
N VAL A 82 11.15 0.64 -5.52
CA VAL A 82 9.76 0.13 -5.48
C VAL A 82 9.65 -1.18 -6.25
N ALA A 83 10.22 -1.24 -7.45
CA ALA A 83 10.23 -2.45 -8.27
C ALA A 83 10.97 -3.61 -7.56
N ALA A 84 12.17 -3.36 -7.04
CA ALA A 84 12.95 -4.35 -6.30
C ALA A 84 12.21 -4.89 -5.07
N ILE A 85 11.58 -4.01 -4.28
CA ILE A 85 10.79 -4.42 -3.13
C ILE A 85 9.62 -5.30 -3.57
N ARG A 86 8.84 -4.90 -4.59
CA ARG A 86 7.66 -5.64 -5.05
C ARG A 86 8.03 -7.02 -5.61
N GLN A 87 9.15 -7.11 -6.32
CA GLN A 87 9.60 -8.37 -6.93
C GLN A 87 10.24 -9.32 -5.89
N ASN A 88 10.95 -8.77 -4.90
CA ASN A 88 11.81 -9.57 -4.03
C ASN A 88 11.50 -9.41 -2.53
N TYR A 89 10.32 -8.92 -2.13
CA TYR A 89 9.99 -8.66 -0.72
C TYR A 89 10.18 -9.88 0.19
N MET A 90 10.05 -11.09 -0.34
CA MET A 90 10.26 -12.33 0.41
C MET A 90 11.72 -12.57 0.79
N ALA A 91 12.63 -12.27 -0.13
CA ALA A 91 14.06 -12.54 0.01
C ALA A 91 14.84 -11.37 0.63
N LEU A 92 14.36 -10.13 0.49
CA LEU A 92 15.05 -8.95 1.02
C LEU A 92 15.09 -8.97 2.56
N TYR A 93 16.28 -8.98 3.13
CA TYR A 93 16.46 -8.94 4.59
C TYR A 93 16.26 -7.54 5.19
N GLY A 94 16.42 -6.48 4.39
CA GLY A 94 16.22 -5.12 4.89
C GLY A 94 16.61 -4.02 3.92
N VAL A 95 16.63 -2.78 4.43
CA VAL A 95 16.94 -1.58 3.65
C VAL A 95 18.43 -1.52 3.30
N GLU A 96 19.28 -2.14 4.10
CA GLU A 96 20.72 -2.26 3.86
C GLU A 96 20.97 -2.97 2.53
N GLU A 97 20.45 -4.19 2.42
CA GLU A 97 20.59 -5.00 1.21
C GLU A 97 19.99 -4.30 -0.01
N LEU A 98 18.81 -3.70 0.15
CA LEU A 98 18.18 -2.92 -0.93
C LEU A 98 19.07 -1.76 -1.38
N SER A 99 19.72 -1.05 -0.46
CA SER A 99 20.61 0.05 -0.80
C SER A 99 21.89 -0.41 -1.51
N GLU A 100 22.43 -1.56 -1.11
CA GLU A 100 23.57 -2.21 -1.76
C GLU A 100 23.23 -2.63 -3.20
N GLN A 101 22.08 -3.28 -3.41
CA GLN A 101 21.60 -3.67 -4.76
C GLN A 101 21.44 -2.46 -5.68
N LEU A 102 21.02 -1.31 -5.14
CA LEU A 102 20.84 -0.08 -5.90
C LEU A 102 22.11 0.79 -6.01
N GLY A 103 23.23 0.34 -5.43
CA GLY A 103 24.50 1.05 -5.50
C GLY A 103 24.52 2.41 -4.78
N VAL A 104 23.68 2.59 -3.74
CA VAL A 104 23.57 3.83 -2.99
C VAL A 104 23.73 3.62 -1.49
N THR A 105 24.00 4.68 -0.75
CA THR A 105 24.02 4.58 0.72
C THR A 105 22.59 4.47 1.27
N LYS A 106 22.42 3.68 2.35
CA LYS A 106 21.14 3.54 3.06
C LYS A 106 20.51 4.91 3.40
N SER A 107 21.30 5.84 3.91
CA SER A 107 20.82 7.17 4.32
C SER A 107 20.26 7.95 3.13
N HIS A 108 20.92 7.87 1.98
CA HIS A 108 20.44 8.52 0.74
C HIS A 108 19.13 7.88 0.26
N LEU A 109 19.08 6.55 0.19
CA LEU A 109 17.87 5.83 -0.19
C LEU A 109 16.70 6.17 0.72
N VAL A 110 16.87 6.11 2.04
CA VAL A 110 15.80 6.41 3.01
C VAL A 110 15.29 7.83 2.85
N ARG A 111 16.19 8.81 2.68
CA ARG A 111 15.81 10.21 2.52
C ARG A 111 14.99 10.43 1.25
N VAL A 112 15.50 9.99 0.10
CA VAL A 112 14.87 10.21 -1.21
C VAL A 112 13.55 9.44 -1.30
N PHE A 113 13.56 8.17 -0.89
CA PHE A 113 12.36 7.34 -0.91
C PHE A 113 11.25 7.91 0.00
N LYS A 114 11.58 8.36 1.22
CA LYS A 114 10.60 8.97 2.13
C LYS A 114 10.06 10.29 1.59
N GLN A 115 10.88 11.08 0.91
CA GLN A 115 10.46 12.33 0.28
C GLN A 115 9.41 12.10 -0.80
N GLU A 116 9.58 11.10 -1.66
CA GLU A 116 8.69 10.80 -2.79
C GLU A 116 7.49 9.95 -2.37
N MET A 117 7.72 8.92 -1.55
CA MET A 117 6.69 7.93 -1.15
C MET A 117 5.96 8.28 0.15
N GLY A 118 6.38 9.32 0.88
CA GLY A 118 5.82 9.71 2.17
C GLY A 118 6.16 8.77 3.34
N VAL A 119 6.69 7.57 3.06
CA VAL A 119 7.07 6.55 4.04
C VAL A 119 8.48 6.04 3.77
N PRO A 120 9.25 5.63 4.79
CA PRO A 120 10.57 5.05 4.57
C PRO A 120 10.47 3.67 3.88
N PRO A 121 11.52 3.23 3.14
CA PRO A 121 11.50 1.99 2.35
C PRO A 121 11.24 0.73 3.21
N GLY A 122 11.75 0.68 4.44
CA GLY A 122 11.49 -0.44 5.35
C GLY A 122 10.01 -0.55 5.76
N LYS A 123 9.32 0.59 5.92
CA LYS A 123 7.88 0.60 6.17
C LYS A 123 7.09 0.19 4.92
N TYR A 124 7.51 0.65 3.76
CA TYR A 124 6.92 0.26 2.48
C TYR A 124 7.04 -1.26 2.26
N MET A 125 8.23 -1.84 2.48
CA MET A 125 8.46 -3.29 2.42
C MET A 125 7.56 -4.06 3.40
N THR A 126 7.45 -3.56 4.64
CA THR A 126 6.54 -4.16 5.63
C THR A 126 5.09 -4.16 5.13
N ASN A 127 4.62 -3.05 4.56
CA ASN A 127 3.27 -2.95 4.02
C ASN A 127 3.05 -3.97 2.88
N VAL A 128 4.00 -4.10 1.95
CA VAL A 128 3.94 -5.11 0.85
C VAL A 128 3.81 -6.52 1.42
N ARG A 129 4.63 -6.87 2.42
CA ARG A 129 4.56 -8.17 3.10
C ARG A 129 3.23 -8.41 3.80
N ILE A 130 2.69 -7.40 4.47
CA ILE A 130 1.38 -7.50 5.16
C ILE A 130 0.25 -7.74 4.15
N GLU A 131 0.28 -7.12 2.98
CA GLU A 131 -0.72 -7.39 1.94
C GLU A 131 -0.60 -8.82 1.40
N ALA A 132 0.62 -9.33 1.20
CA ALA A 132 0.84 -10.73 0.85
C ALA A 132 0.32 -11.68 1.94
N VAL A 133 0.54 -11.36 3.23
CA VAL A 133 -0.02 -12.12 4.36
C VAL A 133 -1.55 -12.15 4.29
N LYS A 134 -2.21 -11.01 4.06
CA LYS A 134 -3.67 -10.96 3.95
C LYS A 134 -4.18 -11.86 2.84
N THR A 135 -3.54 -11.85 1.68
CA THR A 135 -3.89 -12.73 0.55
C THR A 135 -3.79 -14.21 0.92
N LEU A 136 -2.69 -14.62 1.58
CA LEU A 136 -2.50 -16.00 2.00
C LEU A 136 -3.41 -16.42 3.16
N LEU A 137 -3.83 -15.49 4.00
CA LEU A 137 -4.80 -15.75 5.07
C LEU A 137 -6.20 -16.08 4.55
N LEU A 138 -6.56 -15.66 3.34
CA LEU A 138 -7.86 -15.96 2.73
C LEU A 138 -7.94 -17.41 2.19
N THR A 139 -6.79 -18.04 2.00
CA THR A 139 -6.72 -19.46 1.66
C THR A 139 -6.52 -20.25 2.95
N ASP A 140 -7.28 -21.33 3.15
CA ASP A 140 -7.12 -22.23 4.33
C ASP A 140 -5.96 -23.22 4.19
N GLU A 141 -5.12 -23.06 3.16
CA GLU A 141 -4.05 -23.98 2.81
C GLU A 141 -2.79 -23.79 3.67
N TYR A 142 -2.58 -22.60 4.25
CA TYR A 142 -1.32 -22.24 4.90
C TYR A 142 -1.49 -21.99 6.39
N ASN A 143 -0.63 -22.56 7.21
CA ASN A 143 -0.45 -22.19 8.60
C ASN A 143 0.40 -20.91 8.73
N LEU A 144 0.43 -20.30 9.92
CA LEU A 144 1.14 -19.02 10.12
C LEU A 144 2.66 -19.12 9.95
N ASP A 145 3.28 -20.27 10.21
CA ASP A 145 4.71 -20.45 10.00
C ASP A 145 5.04 -20.50 8.51
N MET A 146 4.21 -21.18 7.72
CA MET A 146 4.33 -21.21 6.26
C MET A 146 4.12 -19.80 5.68
N ILE A 147 3.08 -19.09 6.13
CA ILE A 147 2.82 -17.70 5.70
C ILE A 147 4.00 -16.80 6.04
N ALA A 148 4.58 -16.92 7.23
CA ALA A 148 5.75 -16.15 7.61
C ALA A 148 6.92 -16.40 6.65
N GLY A 149 7.23 -17.65 6.36
CA GLY A 149 8.28 -18.02 5.39
C GLY A 149 8.01 -17.48 3.99
N LEU A 150 6.79 -17.63 3.48
CA LEU A 150 6.38 -17.18 2.15
C LEU A 150 6.33 -15.66 2.00
N THR A 151 6.28 -14.91 3.10
CA THR A 151 6.17 -13.45 3.08
C THR A 151 7.39 -12.73 3.62
N GLY A 152 8.48 -13.46 3.90
CA GLY A 152 9.76 -12.90 4.32
C GLY A 152 9.80 -12.43 5.77
N PHE A 153 8.90 -12.94 6.64
CA PHE A 153 9.00 -12.78 8.08
C PHE A 153 9.86 -13.88 8.70
N SER A 154 10.61 -13.56 9.73
CA SER A 154 11.51 -14.51 10.42
C SER A 154 10.78 -15.60 11.21
N GLY A 155 9.46 -15.57 11.31
CA GLY A 155 8.63 -16.57 11.97
C GLY A 155 7.26 -16.03 12.34
N ALA A 156 6.32 -16.96 12.66
CA ALA A 156 4.92 -16.66 12.94
C ALA A 156 4.73 -15.66 14.09
N ASN A 157 5.52 -15.77 15.16
CA ASN A 157 5.42 -14.85 16.31
C ASN A 157 5.73 -13.40 15.92
N TYR A 158 6.76 -13.20 15.09
CA TYR A 158 7.13 -11.88 14.60
C TYR A 158 6.08 -11.35 13.62
N LEU A 159 5.61 -12.19 12.70
CA LEU A 159 4.51 -11.87 11.79
C LEU A 159 3.28 -11.43 12.57
N CYS A 160 2.79 -12.20 13.56
CA CYS A 160 1.61 -11.86 14.36
C CYS A 160 1.73 -10.49 15.04
N ARG A 161 2.89 -10.19 15.60
CA ARG A 161 3.16 -8.91 16.27
C ARG A 161 3.13 -7.75 15.28
N VAL A 162 3.80 -7.89 14.13
CA VAL A 162 3.84 -6.86 13.09
C VAL A 162 2.46 -6.68 12.47
N PHE A 163 1.79 -7.77 12.12
CA PHE A 163 0.45 -7.75 11.53
C PHE A 163 -0.56 -7.03 12.47
N LYS A 164 -0.58 -7.38 13.76
CA LYS A 164 -1.47 -6.71 14.73
C LYS A 164 -1.16 -5.21 14.86
N ARG A 165 0.12 -4.83 14.83
CA ARG A 165 0.53 -3.42 14.87
C ARG A 165 0.06 -2.65 13.62
N GLU A 166 0.16 -3.26 12.43
CA GLU A 166 -0.13 -2.59 11.15
C GLU A 166 -1.63 -2.59 10.82
N VAL A 167 -2.33 -3.68 11.15
CA VAL A 167 -3.74 -3.92 10.76
C VAL A 167 -4.71 -3.64 11.91
N GLY A 168 -4.22 -3.67 13.15
CA GLY A 168 -5.04 -3.51 14.36
C GLY A 168 -5.68 -4.82 14.87
N LEU A 169 -5.68 -5.88 14.07
CA LEU A 169 -6.23 -7.20 14.40
C LEU A 169 -5.14 -8.26 14.36
N SER A 170 -5.31 -9.35 15.11
CA SER A 170 -4.46 -10.52 14.92
C SER A 170 -4.76 -11.21 13.56
N PRO A 171 -3.81 -11.95 12.97
CA PRO A 171 -4.05 -12.70 11.74
C PRO A 171 -5.29 -13.60 11.81
N ALA A 172 -5.49 -14.31 12.92
CA ALA A 172 -6.65 -15.18 13.12
C ALA A 172 -7.97 -14.38 13.20
N ALA A 173 -8.00 -13.29 13.96
CA ALA A 173 -9.18 -12.42 14.03
C ALA A 173 -9.48 -11.77 12.66
N TRP A 174 -8.44 -11.38 11.93
CA TRP A 174 -8.60 -10.83 10.59
C TRP A 174 -9.16 -11.87 9.61
N ARG A 175 -8.65 -13.13 9.63
CA ARG A 175 -9.16 -14.23 8.81
C ARG A 175 -10.66 -14.45 9.05
N THR A 176 -11.07 -14.50 10.33
CA THR A 176 -12.49 -14.67 10.69
C THR A 176 -13.35 -13.51 10.21
N ALA A 177 -12.86 -12.27 10.34
CA ALA A 177 -13.60 -11.08 9.90
C ALA A 177 -13.66 -10.93 8.36
N ALA A 178 -12.71 -11.54 7.65
CA ALA A 178 -12.57 -11.47 6.20
C ALA A 178 -13.22 -12.67 5.47
N ALA A 179 -13.60 -13.73 6.22
CA ALA A 179 -14.30 -14.88 5.64
C ALA A 179 -15.64 -14.41 5.03
N PRO A 180 -15.96 -14.76 3.78
CA PRO A 180 -17.29 -14.47 3.23
C PRO A 180 -18.34 -15.24 4.02
N LEU A 181 -19.47 -14.58 4.30
CA LEU A 181 -20.68 -15.20 4.87
C LEU A 181 -21.26 -16.23 3.92
#